data_a04f810764098122b2e9b03d87648b1d
#
_entry.id   a04f810764098122b2e9b03d87648b1d
#
_cell.length_a   1.000
_cell.length_b   1.000
_cell.length_c   1.000
_cell.angle_alpha   90.00
_cell.angle_beta   90.00
_cell.angle_gamma   90.00
#
_symmetry.space_group_name_H-M   'P 1'
#
loop_
_entity.id
_entity.type
_entity.pdbx_description
1 polymer ?
#
loop_
_entity_poly.entity_id
_entity_poly.type
_entity_poly.pdbx_seq_one_letter_code
_entity_poly.pdbx_strand_id
1 'polypeptide(L)'
;LVAVANLLFTAQLILRWWQSGHFPISNLYESLCFLAWACTLTQLLVERAWPSPIVAAAATPMGLGCIAFASFALPDQLQSAAPLVPALRSSWLVMHVSVIMVSYAALLVGSLLSLAVLVTDRDQALELRSSSIGSGGFRQAASASNGGVVQLQSVQLSTNEQLDSLSYRTITVGFLMLTVGIVSGAVWANEAWGSYWSWDPKETWALICWLVYAA
;
A
#
# COMPACT_ATOMS: atom_id res chain seq x y z
N LEU A 1 -8.14 -13.01 -9.87
CA LEU A 1 -6.74 -13.45 -9.62
C LEU A 1 -6.25 -12.97 -8.26
N VAL A 2 -6.35 -11.66 -7.92
CA VAL A 2 -5.85 -11.10 -6.64
C VAL A 2 -6.51 -11.76 -5.42
N ALA A 3 -7.82 -12.04 -5.46
CA ALA A 3 -8.51 -12.75 -4.38
C ALA A 3 -7.94 -14.17 -4.14
N VAL A 4 -7.61 -14.89 -5.20
CA VAL A 4 -6.96 -16.20 -5.10
C VAL A 4 -5.56 -16.07 -4.49
N ALA A 5 -4.78 -15.09 -4.93
CA ALA A 5 -3.46 -14.83 -4.37
C ALA A 5 -3.54 -14.48 -2.87
N ASN A 6 -4.49 -13.64 -2.46
CA ASN A 6 -4.70 -13.29 -1.06
C ASN A 6 -5.09 -14.51 -0.21
N LEU A 7 -5.95 -15.40 -0.74
CA LEU A 7 -6.30 -16.67 -0.07
C LEU A 7 -5.08 -17.59 0.08
N LEU A 8 -4.22 -17.67 -0.93
CA LEU A 8 -2.98 -18.45 -0.86
C LEU A 8 -2.01 -17.88 0.17
N PHE A 9 -1.85 -16.56 0.23
CA PHE A 9 -1.06 -15.92 1.28
C PHE A 9 -1.65 -16.18 2.67
N THR A 10 -2.98 -16.11 2.81
CA THR A 10 -3.65 -16.44 4.06
C THR A 10 -3.35 -17.89 4.48
N ALA A 11 -3.49 -18.83 3.56
CA ALA A 11 -3.19 -20.23 3.83
C ALA A 11 -1.71 -20.43 4.21
N GLN A 12 -0.78 -19.78 3.50
CA GLN A 12 0.65 -19.82 3.81
C GLN A 12 0.94 -19.28 5.23
N LEU A 13 0.37 -18.14 5.60
CA LEU A 13 0.56 -17.56 6.93
C LEU A 13 -0.01 -18.47 8.04
N ILE A 14 -1.17 -19.06 7.84
CA ILE A 14 -1.80 -20.01 8.78
C ILE A 14 -0.95 -21.26 8.93
N LEU A 15 -0.49 -21.86 7.82
CA LEU A 15 0.36 -23.05 7.85
C LEU A 15 1.67 -22.77 8.56
N ARG A 16 2.27 -21.62 8.29
CA ARG A 16 3.51 -21.21 8.95
C ARG A 16 3.31 -20.98 10.45
N TRP A 17 2.21 -20.33 10.85
CA TRP A 17 1.85 -20.18 12.25
C TRP A 17 1.73 -21.53 12.95
N TRP A 18 1.06 -22.49 12.32
CA TRP A 18 0.91 -23.83 12.90
C TRP A 18 2.25 -24.57 13.01
N GLN A 19 3.11 -24.47 12.00
CA GLN A 19 4.42 -25.13 12.00
C GLN A 19 5.41 -24.51 12.99
N SER A 20 5.43 -23.18 13.13
CA SER A 20 6.36 -22.45 14.00
C SER A 20 5.88 -22.34 15.45
N GLY A 21 4.58 -22.58 15.72
CA GLY A 21 3.97 -22.41 17.04
C GLY A 21 3.85 -20.95 17.51
N HIS A 22 4.17 -19.97 16.67
CA HIS A 22 4.03 -18.55 16.94
C HIS A 22 3.52 -17.79 15.72
N PHE A 23 3.01 -16.56 15.96
CA PHE A 23 2.50 -15.72 14.88
C PHE A 23 3.62 -15.38 13.88
N PRO A 24 3.39 -15.49 12.55
CA PRO A 24 4.43 -15.42 11.51
C PRO A 24 4.83 -13.98 11.17
N ILE A 25 5.52 -13.30 12.09
CA ILE A 25 6.09 -11.95 11.95
C ILE A 25 7.46 -11.84 12.65
N SER A 26 8.11 -12.97 12.88
CA SER A 26 9.33 -13.03 13.69
C SER A 26 10.60 -12.69 12.93
N ASN A 27 10.59 -12.81 11.62
CA ASN A 27 11.72 -12.52 10.75
C ASN A 27 11.32 -11.70 9.52
N LEU A 28 12.32 -11.25 8.74
CA LEU A 28 12.09 -10.41 7.58
C LEU A 28 11.25 -11.10 6.50
N TYR A 29 11.45 -12.39 6.26
CA TYR A 29 10.68 -13.18 5.30
C TYR A 29 9.19 -13.20 5.67
N GLU A 30 8.87 -13.52 6.92
CA GLU A 30 7.50 -13.56 7.44
C GLU A 30 6.83 -12.19 7.37
N SER A 31 7.57 -11.13 7.73
CA SER A 31 7.08 -9.76 7.65
C SER A 31 6.77 -9.34 6.22
N LEU A 32 7.59 -9.72 5.24
CA LEU A 32 7.34 -9.44 3.82
C LEU A 32 6.15 -10.25 3.27
N CYS A 33 6.00 -11.51 3.67
CA CYS A 33 4.82 -12.31 3.33
C CYS A 33 3.53 -11.70 3.91
N PHE A 34 3.58 -11.24 5.16
CA PHE A 34 2.47 -10.56 5.81
C PHE A 34 2.16 -9.21 5.14
N LEU A 35 3.19 -8.45 4.75
CA LEU A 35 3.02 -7.21 3.99
C LEU A 35 2.40 -7.46 2.61
N ALA A 36 2.84 -8.49 1.88
CA ALA A 36 2.26 -8.87 0.60
C ALA A 36 0.77 -9.27 0.75
N TRP A 37 0.45 -10.02 1.80
CA TRP A 37 -0.94 -10.32 2.17
C TRP A 37 -1.75 -9.06 2.45
N ALA A 38 -1.23 -8.15 3.26
CA ALA A 38 -1.89 -6.90 3.60
C ALA A 38 -2.07 -5.97 2.38
N CYS A 39 -1.08 -5.89 1.48
CA CYS A 39 -1.19 -5.15 0.22
C CYS A 39 -2.30 -5.71 -0.68
N THR A 40 -2.35 -7.03 -0.87
CA THR A 40 -3.40 -7.65 -1.68
C THR A 40 -4.78 -7.53 -1.03
N LEU A 41 -4.87 -7.58 0.30
CA LEU A 41 -6.12 -7.34 1.04
C LEU A 41 -6.59 -5.88 0.84
N THR A 42 -5.69 -4.92 1.02
CA THR A 42 -5.99 -3.49 0.81
C THR A 42 -6.45 -3.24 -0.63
N GLN A 43 -5.75 -3.82 -1.62
CA GLN A 43 -6.16 -3.75 -3.02
C GLN A 43 -7.58 -4.29 -3.22
N LEU A 44 -7.92 -5.46 -2.68
CA LEU A 44 -9.26 -6.04 -2.78
C LEU A 44 -10.35 -5.15 -2.17
N LEU A 45 -10.04 -4.51 -1.03
CA LEU A 45 -10.97 -3.57 -0.39
C LEU A 45 -11.20 -2.33 -1.26
N VAL A 46 -10.14 -1.79 -1.87
CA VAL A 46 -10.22 -0.65 -2.78
C VAL A 46 -10.96 -1.03 -4.07
N GLU A 47 -10.63 -2.17 -4.69
CA GLU A 47 -11.31 -2.67 -5.89
C GLU A 47 -12.79 -2.98 -5.64
N ARG A 48 -13.16 -3.41 -4.43
CA ARG A 48 -14.56 -3.62 -4.06
C ARG A 48 -15.33 -2.29 -3.98
N ALA A 49 -14.67 -1.22 -3.54
CA ALA A 49 -15.27 0.10 -3.49
C ALA A 49 -15.40 0.71 -4.89
N TRP A 50 -14.42 0.47 -5.74
CA TRP A 50 -14.42 0.93 -7.13
C TRP A 50 -13.62 -0.01 -8.04
N PRO A 51 -14.30 -0.87 -8.81
CA PRO A 51 -13.66 -1.78 -9.77
C PRO A 51 -13.02 -0.99 -10.91
N SER A 52 -11.69 -0.88 -10.91
CA SER A 52 -10.95 -0.17 -11.94
C SER A 52 -9.67 -0.92 -12.30
N PRO A 53 -9.35 -1.09 -13.60
CA PRO A 53 -8.09 -1.69 -14.02
C PRO A 53 -6.87 -0.86 -13.61
N ILE A 54 -7.02 0.45 -13.37
CA ILE A 54 -5.95 1.33 -12.91
C ILE A 54 -5.56 0.97 -11.47
N VAL A 55 -6.54 0.70 -10.60
CA VAL A 55 -6.30 0.26 -9.21
C VAL A 55 -5.51 -1.05 -9.22
N ALA A 56 -5.93 -2.02 -10.04
CA ALA A 56 -5.22 -3.28 -10.18
C ALA A 56 -3.79 -3.08 -10.69
N ALA A 57 -3.60 -2.28 -11.74
CA ALA A 57 -2.28 -2.01 -12.32
C ALA A 57 -1.34 -1.30 -11.34
N ALA A 58 -1.86 -0.38 -10.52
CA ALA A 58 -1.07 0.35 -9.54
C ALA A 58 -0.69 -0.51 -8.32
N ALA A 59 -1.63 -1.27 -7.76
CA ALA A 59 -1.44 -1.96 -6.48
C ALA A 59 -0.81 -3.37 -6.61
N THR A 60 -1.13 -4.12 -7.67
CA THR A 60 -0.64 -5.52 -7.84
C THR A 60 0.90 -5.64 -7.83
N PRO A 61 1.69 -4.74 -8.48
CA PRO A 61 3.14 -4.85 -8.49
C PRO A 61 3.76 -4.78 -7.09
N MET A 62 3.11 -4.12 -6.13
CA MET A 62 3.63 -3.99 -4.77
C MET A 62 3.62 -5.33 -4.03
N GLY A 63 2.47 -6.03 -4.03
CA GLY A 63 2.37 -7.36 -3.42
C GLY A 63 3.30 -8.37 -4.08
N LEU A 64 3.38 -8.33 -5.43
CA LEU A 64 4.30 -9.17 -6.20
C LEU A 64 5.76 -8.86 -5.86
N GLY A 65 6.15 -7.59 -5.77
CA GLY A 65 7.51 -7.17 -5.41
C GLY A 65 7.91 -7.65 -4.02
N CYS A 66 7.03 -7.53 -3.03
CA CYS A 66 7.29 -8.02 -1.67
C CYS A 66 7.56 -9.52 -1.65
N ILE A 67 6.72 -10.34 -2.29
CA ILE A 67 6.89 -11.79 -2.28
C ILE A 67 8.06 -12.25 -3.15
N ALA A 68 8.29 -11.60 -4.29
CA ALA A 68 9.44 -11.88 -5.15
C ALA A 68 10.76 -11.58 -4.42
N PHE A 69 10.85 -10.44 -3.75
CA PHE A 69 12.02 -10.11 -2.94
C PHE A 69 12.21 -11.12 -1.80
N ALA A 70 11.13 -11.46 -1.07
CA ALA A 70 11.18 -12.44 0.01
C ALA A 70 11.67 -13.82 -0.47
N SER A 71 11.23 -14.26 -1.65
CA SER A 71 11.51 -15.62 -2.15
C SER A 71 12.85 -15.74 -2.88
N PHE A 72 13.31 -14.68 -3.59
CA PHE A 72 14.48 -14.76 -4.46
C PHE A 72 15.71 -14.02 -3.94
N ALA A 73 15.51 -12.96 -3.13
CA ALA A 73 16.62 -12.14 -2.65
C ALA A 73 17.09 -12.50 -1.23
N LEU A 74 16.20 -13.10 -0.41
CA LEU A 74 16.59 -13.47 0.95
C LEU A 74 17.30 -14.82 1.00
N PRO A 75 18.43 -14.91 1.75
CA PRO A 75 19.11 -16.17 2.01
C PRO A 75 18.21 -17.17 2.76
N ASP A 76 18.41 -18.48 2.54
CA ASP A 76 17.61 -19.56 3.15
C ASP A 76 17.58 -19.49 4.69
N GLN A 77 18.67 -19.02 5.31
CA GLN A 77 18.74 -18.83 6.77
C GLN A 77 17.70 -17.82 7.29
N LEU A 78 17.37 -16.78 6.51
CA LEU A 78 16.36 -15.80 6.87
C LEU A 78 14.93 -16.23 6.50
N GLN A 79 14.79 -17.28 5.67
CA GLN A 79 13.50 -17.86 5.32
C GLN A 79 13.07 -18.94 6.31
N SER A 80 14.01 -19.52 7.06
CA SER A 80 13.73 -20.56 8.06
C SER A 80 13.05 -19.97 9.31
N ALA A 81 12.11 -20.73 9.89
CA ALA A 81 11.51 -20.35 11.17
C ALA A 81 12.50 -20.65 12.30
N ALA A 82 12.92 -19.59 13.01
CA ALA A 82 13.76 -19.72 14.19
C ALA A 82 12.93 -19.62 15.47
N PRO A 83 13.38 -20.22 16.61
CA PRO A 83 12.73 -20.04 17.89
C PRO A 83 12.72 -18.56 18.29
N LEU A 84 11.58 -18.07 18.84
CA LEU A 84 11.46 -16.69 19.29
C LEU A 84 12.35 -16.43 20.50
N VAL A 85 13.12 -15.35 20.44
CA VAL A 85 13.80 -14.79 21.62
C VAL A 85 12.76 -14.26 22.61
N PRO A 86 13.05 -14.25 23.93
CA PRO A 86 12.06 -13.88 24.96
C PRO A 86 11.38 -12.53 24.74
N ALA A 87 12.11 -11.51 24.27
CA ALA A 87 11.58 -10.19 24.00
C ALA A 87 10.51 -10.16 22.89
N LEU A 88 10.52 -11.13 21.97
CA LEU A 88 9.53 -11.26 20.89
C LEU A 88 8.29 -12.07 21.30
N ARG A 89 8.22 -12.61 22.51
CA ARG A 89 7.06 -13.39 23.00
C ARG A 89 6.00 -12.52 23.67
N SER A 90 5.86 -11.27 23.24
CA SER A 90 4.88 -10.33 23.76
C SER A 90 3.66 -10.22 22.84
N SER A 91 2.47 -10.20 23.42
CA SER A 91 1.23 -9.91 22.67
C SER A 91 1.20 -8.49 22.13
N TRP A 92 1.86 -7.55 22.80
CA TRP A 92 2.02 -6.18 22.33
C TRP A 92 2.83 -6.10 21.02
N LEU A 93 3.88 -6.94 20.92
CA LEU A 93 4.64 -7.02 19.67
C LEU A 93 3.77 -7.50 18.51
N VAL A 94 2.99 -8.57 18.71
CA VAL A 94 2.11 -9.11 17.67
C VAL A 94 1.11 -8.05 17.22
N MET A 95 0.49 -7.35 18.17
CA MET A 95 -0.45 -6.25 17.86
C MET A 95 0.25 -5.10 17.12
N HIS A 96 1.40 -4.63 17.63
CA HIS A 96 2.17 -3.56 17.02
C HIS A 96 2.55 -3.88 15.58
N VAL A 97 3.21 -5.02 15.35
CA VAL A 97 3.72 -5.36 14.01
C VAL A 97 2.57 -5.62 13.04
N SER A 98 1.50 -6.28 13.47
CA SER A 98 0.34 -6.52 12.61
C SER A 98 -0.33 -5.21 12.17
N VAL A 99 -0.57 -4.30 13.11
CA VAL A 99 -1.23 -3.02 12.82
C VAL A 99 -0.33 -2.14 11.94
N ILE A 100 0.98 -2.06 12.23
CA ILE A 100 1.89 -1.22 11.46
C ILE A 100 2.11 -1.76 10.03
N MET A 101 2.12 -3.09 9.84
CA MET A 101 2.22 -3.70 8.51
C MET A 101 0.97 -3.44 7.66
N VAL A 102 -0.22 -3.54 8.25
CA VAL A 102 -1.47 -3.17 7.56
C VAL A 102 -1.50 -1.68 7.23
N SER A 103 -1.01 -0.83 8.15
CA SER A 103 -0.83 0.60 7.89
C SER A 103 0.09 0.84 6.70
N TYR A 104 1.27 0.23 6.67
CA TYR A 104 2.20 0.38 5.55
C TYR A 104 1.60 -0.08 4.23
N ALA A 105 0.85 -1.19 4.22
CA ALA A 105 0.15 -1.64 3.03
C ALA A 105 -0.86 -0.61 2.53
N ALA A 106 -1.67 -0.03 3.42
CA ALA A 106 -2.65 1.00 3.07
C ALA A 106 -1.97 2.29 2.56
N LEU A 107 -0.91 2.75 3.23
CA LEU A 107 -0.15 3.94 2.82
C LEU A 107 0.55 3.72 1.47
N LEU A 108 1.14 2.55 1.23
CA LEU A 108 1.78 2.21 -0.04
C LEU A 108 0.76 2.15 -1.19
N VAL A 109 -0.35 1.44 -1.00
CA VAL A 109 -1.41 1.36 -2.02
C VAL A 109 -2.00 2.74 -2.28
N GLY A 110 -2.31 3.52 -1.25
CA GLY A 110 -2.82 4.88 -1.39
C GLY A 110 -1.85 5.81 -2.12
N SER A 111 -0.55 5.74 -1.80
CA SER A 111 0.49 6.52 -2.50
C SER A 111 0.64 6.13 -3.97
N LEU A 112 0.52 4.84 -4.29
CA LEU A 112 0.54 4.37 -5.68
C LEU A 112 -0.69 4.83 -6.47
N LEU A 113 -1.86 4.90 -5.82
CA LEU A 113 -3.06 5.48 -6.43
C LEU A 113 -2.90 6.98 -6.70
N SER A 114 -2.32 7.74 -5.76
CA SER A 114 -1.99 9.16 -5.97
C SER A 114 -1.03 9.35 -7.14
N LEU A 115 -0.01 8.48 -7.24
CA LEU A 115 0.92 8.50 -8.37
C LEU A 115 0.21 8.17 -9.69
N ALA A 116 -0.72 7.22 -9.70
CA ALA A 116 -1.52 6.90 -10.87
C ALA A 116 -2.37 8.09 -11.33
N VAL A 117 -3.00 8.83 -10.40
CA VAL A 117 -3.71 10.08 -10.71
C VAL A 117 -2.76 11.08 -11.38
N LEU A 118 -1.60 11.32 -10.79
CA LEU A 118 -0.62 12.27 -11.30
C LEU A 118 -0.15 11.93 -12.73
N VAL A 119 0.09 10.64 -13.01
CA VAL A 119 0.50 10.18 -14.34
C VAL A 119 -0.65 10.40 -15.35
N THR A 120 -1.88 10.04 -14.98
CA THR A 120 -3.05 10.18 -15.86
C THR A 120 -3.36 11.65 -16.16
N ASP A 121 -3.26 12.54 -15.18
CA ASP A 121 -3.44 13.99 -15.37
C ASP A 121 -2.37 14.59 -16.29
N ARG A 122 -1.13 14.13 -16.15
CA ARG A 122 -0.02 14.59 -17.00
C ARG A 122 -0.21 14.19 -18.46
N ASP A 123 -0.68 12.98 -18.72
CA ASP A 123 -0.94 12.51 -20.07
C ASP A 123 -2.06 13.33 -20.73
N GLN A 124 -3.13 13.64 -20.00
CA GLN A 124 -4.20 14.53 -20.48
C GLN A 124 -3.68 15.94 -20.81
N ALA A 125 -2.87 16.52 -19.95
CA ALA A 125 -2.29 17.84 -20.18
C ALA A 125 -1.39 17.87 -21.43
N LEU A 126 -0.65 16.79 -21.70
CA LEU A 126 0.16 16.63 -22.90
C LEU A 126 -0.70 16.48 -24.16
N GLU A 127 -1.77 15.70 -24.12
CA GLU A 127 -2.71 15.55 -25.23
C GLU A 127 -3.40 16.87 -25.58
N LEU A 128 -3.89 17.61 -24.60
CA LEU A 128 -4.49 18.93 -24.80
C LEU A 128 -3.49 19.92 -25.41
N ARG A 129 -2.23 19.90 -24.96
CA ARG A 129 -1.17 20.73 -25.51
C ARG A 129 -0.81 20.35 -26.94
N SER A 130 -0.74 19.06 -27.24
CA SER A 130 -0.48 18.52 -28.58
C SER A 130 -1.59 18.91 -29.56
N SER A 131 -2.87 18.77 -29.15
CA SER A 131 -4.02 19.14 -29.98
C SER A 131 -4.11 20.64 -30.23
N SER A 132 -3.69 21.47 -29.27
CA SER A 132 -3.69 22.93 -29.42
C SER A 132 -2.61 23.44 -30.38
N ILE A 133 -1.46 22.74 -30.48
CA ILE A 133 -0.37 23.09 -31.42
C ILE A 133 -0.72 22.68 -32.85
N GLY A 134 -1.51 21.60 -33.03
CA GLY A 134 -1.95 21.11 -34.38
C GLY A 134 -3.09 21.91 -34.99
N SER A 135 -3.79 22.78 -34.26
CA SER A 135 -5.01 23.43 -34.75
C SER A 135 -4.82 24.80 -35.41
N GLY A 136 -3.61 25.14 -35.85
CA GLY A 136 -3.34 26.39 -36.60
C GLY A 136 -3.98 26.48 -37.99
N GLY A 137 -4.79 25.54 -38.44
CA GLY A 137 -5.26 25.47 -39.82
C GLY A 137 -6.72 25.16 -40.12
N PHE A 138 -7.58 24.75 -39.18
CA PHE A 138 -8.94 24.33 -39.52
C PHE A 138 -10.01 24.73 -38.48
N ARG A 139 -10.47 25.95 -38.59
CA ARG A 139 -11.54 26.51 -37.73
C ARG A 139 -12.97 26.17 -38.19
N GLN A 140 -13.17 25.29 -39.17
CA GLN A 140 -14.47 25.11 -39.79
C GLN A 140 -15.11 23.72 -39.78
N ALA A 141 -14.45 22.71 -39.19
CA ALA A 141 -15.03 21.36 -39.05
C ALA A 141 -15.45 21.01 -37.60
N ALA A 142 -15.33 21.95 -36.67
CA ALA A 142 -15.45 21.68 -35.21
C ALA A 142 -16.89 21.68 -34.66
N SER A 143 -17.93 21.88 -35.50
CA SER A 143 -19.31 21.95 -34.96
C SER A 143 -20.03 20.61 -34.83
N ALA A 144 -19.51 19.54 -35.41
CA ALA A 144 -20.16 18.21 -35.35
C ALA A 144 -19.45 17.17 -34.45
N SER A 145 -18.25 17.49 -33.96
CA SER A 145 -17.43 16.54 -33.18
C SER A 145 -17.34 16.85 -31.67
N ASN A 146 -17.86 18.01 -31.23
CA ASN A 146 -17.68 18.46 -29.85
C ASN A 146 -18.36 17.59 -28.76
N GLY A 147 -19.41 16.85 -29.08
CA GLY A 147 -20.13 16.02 -28.13
C GLY A 147 -19.30 14.83 -27.61
N GLY A 148 -18.57 14.17 -28.51
CA GLY A 148 -17.76 12.99 -28.16
C GLY A 148 -16.51 13.33 -27.34
N VAL A 149 -15.80 14.38 -27.71
CA VAL A 149 -14.57 14.82 -27.00
C VAL A 149 -14.90 15.35 -25.61
N VAL A 150 -15.95 16.15 -25.46
CA VAL A 150 -16.42 16.67 -24.17
C VAL A 150 -16.88 15.53 -23.28
N GLN A 151 -17.56 14.52 -23.83
CA GLN A 151 -18.03 13.37 -23.05
C GLN A 151 -16.86 12.48 -22.59
N LEU A 152 -15.85 12.23 -23.41
CA LEU A 152 -14.65 11.50 -23.03
C LEU A 152 -13.87 12.25 -21.94
N GLN A 153 -13.72 13.55 -22.07
CA GLN A 153 -13.04 14.40 -21.09
C GLN A 153 -13.79 14.43 -19.73
N SER A 154 -15.12 14.49 -19.75
CA SER A 154 -15.91 14.46 -18.51
C SER A 154 -15.84 13.10 -17.80
N VAL A 155 -15.83 12.00 -18.55
CA VAL A 155 -15.67 10.64 -18.01
C VAL A 155 -14.28 10.47 -17.40
N GLN A 156 -13.25 11.00 -18.02
CA GLN A 156 -11.87 10.90 -17.56
C GLN A 156 -11.60 11.77 -16.32
N LEU A 157 -12.15 12.98 -16.28
CA LEU A 157 -12.11 13.83 -15.07
C LEU A 157 -12.82 13.16 -13.89
N SER A 158 -13.98 12.56 -14.12
CA SER A 158 -14.69 11.83 -13.04
C SER A 158 -13.91 10.60 -12.55
N THR A 159 -13.14 9.94 -13.41
CA THR A 159 -12.28 8.82 -13.07
C THR A 159 -11.12 9.28 -12.17
N ASN A 160 -10.46 10.39 -12.51
CA ASN A 160 -9.38 10.94 -11.71
C ASN A 160 -9.86 11.43 -10.35
N GLU A 161 -11.01 12.10 -10.28
CA GLU A 161 -11.63 12.51 -9.01
C GLU A 161 -11.95 11.32 -8.10
N GLN A 162 -12.41 10.21 -8.68
CA GLN A 162 -12.69 8.98 -7.93
C GLN A 162 -11.40 8.32 -7.42
N LEU A 163 -10.36 8.24 -8.26
CA LEU A 163 -9.05 7.73 -7.86
C LEU A 163 -8.43 8.57 -6.74
N ASP A 164 -8.52 9.89 -6.85
CA ASP A 164 -8.03 10.82 -5.83
C ASP A 164 -8.77 10.62 -4.50
N SER A 165 -10.10 10.55 -4.54
CA SER A 165 -10.92 10.26 -3.35
C SER A 165 -10.59 8.91 -2.71
N LEU A 166 -10.34 7.86 -3.50
CA LEU A 166 -9.94 6.55 -3.00
C LEU A 166 -8.55 6.56 -2.39
N SER A 167 -7.61 7.23 -3.05
CA SER A 167 -6.25 7.44 -2.54
C SER A 167 -6.29 8.13 -1.18
N TYR A 168 -6.98 9.26 -1.08
CA TYR A 168 -7.12 10.01 0.16
C TYR A 168 -7.72 9.17 1.30
N ARG A 169 -8.82 8.44 1.03
CA ARG A 169 -9.44 7.57 2.04
C ARG A 169 -8.52 6.44 2.49
N THR A 170 -7.80 5.83 1.54
CA THR A 170 -6.87 4.74 1.85
C THR A 170 -5.69 5.22 2.68
N ILE A 171 -5.12 6.39 2.34
CA ILE A 171 -4.07 7.05 3.12
C ILE A 171 -4.56 7.43 4.51
N THR A 172 -5.77 7.99 4.63
CA THR A 172 -6.35 8.37 5.94
C THR A 172 -6.48 7.15 6.86
N VAL A 173 -6.99 6.02 6.37
CA VAL A 173 -7.07 4.78 7.14
C VAL A 173 -5.69 4.28 7.52
N GLY A 174 -4.74 4.30 6.57
CA GLY A 174 -3.35 3.93 6.79
C GLY A 174 -2.69 4.80 7.87
N PHE A 175 -2.91 6.10 7.84
CA PHE A 175 -2.38 7.06 8.81
C PHE A 175 -2.93 6.83 10.23
N LEU A 176 -4.24 6.59 10.36
CA LEU A 176 -4.83 6.25 11.65
C LEU A 176 -4.22 4.96 12.22
N MET A 177 -4.06 3.94 11.38
CA MET A 177 -3.40 2.69 11.79
C MET A 177 -1.92 2.88 12.11
N LEU A 178 -1.21 3.77 11.40
CA LEU A 178 0.18 4.12 11.70
C LEU A 178 0.29 4.71 13.11
N THR A 179 -0.62 5.61 13.46
CA THR A 179 -0.67 6.21 14.81
C THR A 179 -0.86 5.15 15.89
N VAL A 180 -1.85 4.26 15.72
CA VAL A 180 -2.09 3.14 16.66
C VAL A 180 -0.87 2.21 16.70
N GLY A 181 -0.25 1.94 15.55
CA GLY A 181 0.95 1.12 15.45
C GLY A 181 2.13 1.72 16.24
N ILE A 182 2.42 3.01 16.08
CA ILE A 182 3.50 3.69 16.79
C ILE A 182 3.25 3.65 18.31
N VAL A 183 2.03 3.98 18.76
CA VAL A 183 1.68 3.97 20.20
C VAL A 183 1.81 2.57 20.79
N SER A 184 1.29 1.54 20.12
CA SER A 184 1.42 0.16 20.59
C SER A 184 2.88 -0.34 20.59
N GLY A 185 3.70 0.15 19.64
CA GLY A 185 5.13 -0.10 19.61
C GLY A 185 5.88 0.50 20.80
N ALA A 186 5.50 1.71 21.20
CA ALA A 186 6.04 2.35 22.39
C ALA A 186 5.71 1.55 23.67
N VAL A 187 4.48 1.02 23.78
CA VAL A 187 4.10 0.15 24.92
C VAL A 187 4.93 -1.12 24.93
N TRP A 188 5.10 -1.77 23.77
CA TRP A 188 5.98 -2.95 23.68
C TRP A 188 7.44 -2.62 24.03
N ALA A 189 7.96 -1.49 23.53
CA ALA A 189 9.33 -1.06 23.83
C ALA A 189 9.56 -0.87 25.32
N ASN A 190 8.58 -0.31 26.04
CA ASN A 190 8.66 -0.19 27.51
C ASN A 190 8.65 -1.56 28.20
N GLU A 191 7.86 -2.52 27.74
CA GLU A 191 7.84 -3.89 28.28
C GLU A 191 9.16 -4.62 28.02
N ALA A 192 9.74 -4.46 26.82
CA ALA A 192 10.93 -5.18 26.38
C ALA A 192 12.25 -4.54 26.84
N TRP A 193 12.31 -3.20 26.90
CA TRP A 193 13.53 -2.42 27.13
C TRP A 193 13.44 -1.44 28.29
N GLY A 194 12.27 -1.26 28.92
CA GLY A 194 12.04 -0.33 30.03
C GLY A 194 11.94 1.15 29.60
N SER A 195 11.79 1.46 28.32
CA SER A 195 11.63 2.83 27.81
C SER A 195 10.59 2.85 26.69
N TYR A 196 9.68 3.83 26.73
CA TYR A 196 8.67 4.02 25.68
C TYR A 196 9.25 4.57 24.37
N TRP A 197 10.36 5.30 24.45
CA TRP A 197 10.99 5.96 23.33
C TRP A 197 12.47 6.22 23.60
N SER A 198 13.34 5.76 22.72
CA SER A 198 14.79 5.85 22.89
C SER A 198 15.51 6.61 21.75
N TRP A 199 14.75 7.18 20.82
CA TRP A 199 15.27 7.88 19.64
C TRP A 199 16.16 6.99 18.75
N ASP A 200 15.87 5.70 18.72
CA ASP A 200 16.56 4.82 17.80
C ASP A 200 16.19 5.16 16.33
N PRO A 201 16.97 4.69 15.33
CA PRO A 201 16.69 4.99 13.95
C PRO A 201 15.31 4.54 13.49
N LYS A 202 14.76 3.44 14.00
CA LYS A 202 13.42 2.94 13.62
C LYS A 202 12.32 3.85 14.15
N GLU A 203 12.42 4.28 15.39
CA GLU A 203 11.48 5.22 16.02
C GLU A 203 11.51 6.57 15.31
N THR A 204 12.71 7.08 15.02
CA THR A 204 12.90 8.35 14.33
C THR A 204 12.29 8.32 12.93
N TRP A 205 12.54 7.25 12.16
CA TRP A 205 11.93 7.11 10.83
C TRP A 205 10.42 6.92 10.89
N ALA A 206 9.89 6.21 11.88
CA ALA A 206 8.44 6.09 12.09
C ALA A 206 7.80 7.47 12.36
N LEU A 207 8.43 8.30 13.18
CA LEU A 207 7.98 9.67 13.43
C LEU A 207 8.05 10.54 12.17
N ILE A 208 9.13 10.46 11.39
CA ILE A 208 9.25 11.19 10.12
C ILE A 208 8.13 10.79 9.15
N CYS A 209 7.88 9.49 8.99
CA CYS A 209 6.78 9.00 8.17
C CYS A 209 5.44 9.54 8.67
N TRP A 210 5.21 9.50 9.97
CA TRP A 210 3.98 10.02 10.57
C TRP A 210 3.79 11.51 10.29
N LEU A 211 4.84 12.32 10.44
CA LEU A 211 4.80 13.77 10.15
C LEU A 211 4.52 14.05 8.66
N VAL A 212 5.11 13.27 7.75
CA VAL A 212 4.88 13.43 6.30
C VAL A 212 3.42 13.16 5.94
N TYR A 213 2.80 12.15 6.53
CA TYR A 213 1.39 11.83 6.25
C TYR A 213 0.40 12.68 7.07
N ALA A 214 0.87 13.39 8.10
CA ALA A 214 0.06 14.33 8.88
C ALA A 214 -0.07 15.71 8.20
N ALA A 215 0.87 16.05 7.28
CA ALA A 215 0.89 17.33 6.55
C ALA A 215 -0.08 17.34 5.36
#